data_6abb43d6d6d03dbe3876d2dd33715d88
#
_entry.id   6abb43d6d6d03dbe3876d2dd33715d88
#
_cell.length_a   1.000
_cell.length_b   1.000
_cell.length_c   1.000
_cell.angle_alpha   90.00
_cell.angle_beta   90.00
_cell.angle_gamma   90.00
#
_symmetry.space_group_name_H-M   'P 1'
#
loop_
_entity.id
_entity.type
_entity.pdbx_description
1 polymer ?
#
loop_
_entity_poly.entity_id
_entity_poly.type
_entity_poly.pdbx_seq_one_letter_code
_entity_poly.pdbx_strand_id
1 'polypeptide(L)'
;MAVETIRLTELFEQARAAQTQDPPRKLAPDRHPNRDFFVADILEWALKDDRHSMEHPFFSLSKKPDHRVRHYEHNGIHVVAKPGADGMPTIWYKDILIYAVSQLVEALNQGRPVSRTIRLKAYDLLISTNRGTGGRAYDLLAAAFERLKGAVIQTDIRTNGFRQREGFNIIDHWKIIERSPATGLMAAIEMTLSEWLYNATIGREVLTLNRDYFRLDGGLERRLYEIARKHWGRQPKWTVSIDLLHKKSGSQATLKKFRELLKRAAGNDALPDYRIRYNHESDHAMFYTKDSAALARQIASLGTLGTDSGGTSEL
;
A
#
# COMPACT_ATOMS: atom_id res chain seq x y z
N MET A 1 -7.33 -32.44 10.64
CA MET A 1 -7.63 -32.22 9.20
C MET A 1 -9.10 -31.89 8.92
N ALA A 2 -10.06 -32.69 9.33
CA ALA A 2 -11.51 -32.42 9.09
C ALA A 2 -12.01 -31.08 9.65
N VAL A 3 -11.56 -30.65 10.83
CA VAL A 3 -11.97 -29.39 11.49
C VAL A 3 -11.47 -28.16 10.73
N GLU A 4 -10.33 -28.25 10.07
CA GLU A 4 -9.76 -27.12 9.30
C GLU A 4 -10.44 -26.96 7.94
N THR A 5 -10.83 -28.08 7.32
CA THR A 5 -11.62 -28.10 6.07
C THR A 5 -13.02 -27.54 6.30
N ILE A 6 -13.67 -27.90 7.43
CA ILE A 6 -14.99 -27.36 7.80
C ILE A 6 -14.91 -25.84 8.00
N ARG A 7 -13.88 -25.34 8.70
CA ARG A 7 -13.68 -23.88 8.90
C ARG A 7 -13.44 -23.11 7.59
N LEU A 8 -12.76 -23.71 6.63
CA LEU A 8 -12.54 -23.09 5.31
C LEU A 8 -13.84 -23.05 4.48
N THR A 9 -14.66 -24.10 4.56
CA THR A 9 -15.97 -24.16 3.91
C THR A 9 -16.93 -23.12 4.51
N GLU A 10 -16.97 -22.99 5.82
CA GLU A 10 -17.75 -21.94 6.51
C GLU A 10 -17.29 -20.53 6.12
N LEU A 11 -15.99 -20.30 5.96
CA LEU A 11 -15.43 -19.03 5.47
C LEU A 11 -15.85 -18.75 4.03
N PHE A 12 -15.92 -19.79 3.19
CA PHE A 12 -16.39 -19.68 1.81
C PHE A 12 -17.88 -19.34 1.75
N GLU A 13 -18.73 -20.03 2.53
CA GLU A 13 -20.16 -19.74 2.62
C GLU A 13 -20.42 -18.34 3.15
N GLN A 14 -19.69 -17.90 4.16
CA GLN A 14 -19.76 -16.53 4.69
C GLN A 14 -19.27 -15.49 3.70
N ALA A 15 -18.22 -15.78 2.92
CA ALA A 15 -17.74 -14.92 1.85
C ALA A 15 -18.77 -14.79 0.73
N ARG A 16 -19.45 -15.91 0.38
CA ARG A 16 -20.52 -15.95 -0.62
C ARG A 16 -21.78 -15.22 -0.16
N ALA A 17 -22.20 -15.44 1.09
CA ALA A 17 -23.35 -14.75 1.69
C ALA A 17 -23.14 -13.24 1.80
N ALA A 18 -21.91 -12.78 2.03
CA ALA A 18 -21.57 -11.37 2.08
C ALA A 18 -21.53 -10.71 0.70
N GLN A 19 -21.45 -11.47 -0.40
CA GLN A 19 -21.58 -10.94 -1.78
C GLN A 19 -23.01 -10.58 -2.17
N THR A 20 -24.01 -11.10 -1.44
CA THR A 20 -25.45 -10.84 -1.71
C THR A 20 -26.02 -9.68 -0.89
N GLN A 21 -25.25 -9.10 0.02
CA GLN A 21 -25.64 -7.90 0.77
C GLN A 21 -25.09 -6.64 0.12
N ASP A 22 -25.83 -5.53 0.23
CA ASP A 22 -25.52 -4.20 -0.28
C ASP A 22 -24.02 -3.90 -0.32
N PRO A 23 -23.52 -3.27 -1.40
CA PRO A 23 -22.10 -3.02 -1.57
C PRO A 23 -21.54 -2.31 -0.34
N PRO A 24 -20.41 -2.77 0.18
CA PRO A 24 -19.80 -2.17 1.36
C PRO A 24 -19.54 -0.71 1.08
N ARG A 25 -20.20 0.15 1.79
CA ARG A 25 -19.89 1.57 1.80
C ARG A 25 -18.43 1.73 2.09
N LYS A 26 -17.66 2.51 1.22
CA LYS A 26 -16.58 3.18 1.94
C LYS A 26 -15.30 3.41 1.22
N LEU A 27 -15.36 3.20 -0.05
CA LEU A 27 -14.45 3.89 -0.94
C LEU A 27 -14.97 5.30 -1.19
N ALA A 28 -14.10 6.29 -1.17
CA ALA A 28 -14.45 7.62 -1.62
C ALA A 28 -14.98 7.56 -3.05
N PRO A 29 -15.89 8.45 -3.44
CA PRO A 29 -16.39 8.52 -4.82
C PRO A 29 -15.22 8.60 -5.81
N ASP A 30 -15.39 7.99 -6.99
CA ASP A 30 -14.49 8.29 -8.11
C ASP A 30 -14.76 9.74 -8.54
N ARG A 31 -13.75 10.60 -8.36
CA ARG A 31 -13.83 12.04 -8.67
C ARG A 31 -13.77 12.32 -10.17
N HIS A 32 -13.25 11.37 -10.93
CA HIS A 32 -12.98 11.52 -12.35
C HIS A 32 -13.48 10.32 -13.15
N PRO A 33 -14.80 10.02 -13.10
CA PRO A 33 -15.37 8.86 -13.83
C PRO A 33 -15.24 8.99 -15.35
N ASN A 34 -15.30 10.22 -15.88
CA ASN A 34 -15.16 10.55 -17.30
C ASN A 34 -13.76 11.13 -17.55
N ARG A 35 -12.74 10.31 -17.45
CA ARG A 35 -11.33 10.71 -17.65
C ARG A 35 -11.05 10.96 -19.11
N ASP A 36 -10.28 12.03 -19.38
CA ASP A 36 -9.84 12.32 -20.74
C ASP A 36 -8.98 11.18 -21.29
N PHE A 37 -9.13 10.86 -22.59
CA PHE A 37 -8.45 9.74 -23.26
C PHE A 37 -6.93 9.73 -23.00
N PHE A 38 -6.28 10.89 -23.03
CA PHE A 38 -4.84 11.01 -22.77
C PHE A 38 -4.42 10.69 -21.32
N VAL A 39 -5.34 10.82 -20.37
CA VAL A 39 -5.13 10.43 -18.98
C VAL A 39 -5.49 8.95 -18.79
N ALA A 40 -6.38 8.40 -19.60
CA ALA A 40 -6.77 7.01 -19.58
C ALA A 40 -5.58 6.09 -19.91
N ASP A 41 -4.71 6.44 -20.85
CA ASP A 41 -3.50 5.67 -21.19
C ASP A 41 -2.59 5.46 -19.98
N ILE A 42 -2.45 6.49 -19.12
CA ILE A 42 -1.67 6.39 -17.88
C ILE A 42 -2.37 5.47 -16.85
N LEU A 43 -3.70 5.39 -16.91
CA LEU A 43 -4.51 4.59 -15.99
C LEU A 43 -4.63 3.12 -16.39
N GLU A 44 -4.23 2.76 -17.61
CA GLU A 44 -4.10 1.36 -18.03
C GLU A 44 -2.90 0.68 -17.38
N TRP A 45 -1.92 1.45 -16.92
CA TRP A 45 -0.77 0.88 -16.21
C TRP A 45 -1.17 0.26 -14.89
N ALA A 46 -0.54 -0.86 -14.60
CA ALA A 46 -0.69 -1.48 -13.29
C ALA A 46 -0.04 -0.60 -12.22
N LEU A 47 -0.80 -0.18 -11.23
CA LEU A 47 -0.28 0.57 -10.09
C LEU A 47 0.76 -0.27 -9.35
N LYS A 48 1.93 0.30 -9.11
CA LYS A 48 3.04 -0.35 -8.42
C LYS A 48 3.46 0.44 -7.20
N ASP A 49 3.67 -0.28 -6.11
CA ASP A 49 4.20 0.27 -4.87
C ASP A 49 5.40 -0.54 -4.41
N ASP A 50 6.35 0.12 -3.78
CA ASP A 50 7.54 -0.53 -3.26
C ASP A 50 7.20 -1.47 -2.10
N ARG A 51 7.71 -2.70 -2.20
CA ARG A 51 7.41 -3.78 -1.26
C ARG A 51 7.85 -3.50 0.17
N HIS A 52 8.90 -2.72 0.34
CA HIS A 52 9.51 -2.48 1.65
C HIS A 52 8.71 -1.44 2.45
N SER A 53 8.27 -0.34 1.83
CA SER A 53 7.39 0.62 2.50
C SER A 53 6.00 0.06 2.75
N MET A 54 5.56 -0.94 1.97
CA MET A 54 4.34 -1.69 2.25
C MET A 54 4.47 -2.58 3.50
N GLU A 55 5.67 -3.04 3.83
CA GLU A 55 5.91 -3.86 5.03
C GLU A 55 6.21 -3.01 6.26
N HIS A 56 6.99 -1.96 6.11
CA HIS A 56 7.55 -1.17 7.21
C HIS A 56 6.87 0.22 7.32
N PRO A 57 6.73 0.78 8.53
CA PRO A 57 5.93 1.98 8.77
C PRO A 57 6.70 3.28 8.49
N PHE A 58 6.89 3.63 7.22
CA PHE A 58 7.58 4.87 6.81
C PHE A 58 6.69 6.13 6.89
N PHE A 59 5.36 5.97 6.89
CA PHE A 59 4.41 7.07 6.74
C PHE A 59 3.50 7.26 7.96
N SER A 60 3.04 8.49 8.18
CA SER A 60 2.02 8.78 9.18
C SER A 60 0.63 8.37 8.72
N LEU A 61 -0.15 7.76 9.60
CA LEU A 61 -1.56 7.43 9.36
C LEU A 61 -2.50 8.59 9.71
N SER A 62 -1.97 9.71 10.20
CA SER A 62 -2.72 10.91 10.58
C SER A 62 -2.55 12.00 9.52
N LYS A 63 -3.65 12.70 9.20
CA LYS A 63 -3.61 13.93 8.38
C LYS A 63 -2.99 15.12 9.13
N LYS A 64 -2.97 15.06 10.48
CA LYS A 64 -2.31 16.07 11.31
C LYS A 64 -0.80 15.88 11.28
N PRO A 65 -0.01 16.97 11.38
CA PRO A 65 1.44 16.88 11.52
C PRO A 65 1.84 15.95 12.68
N ASP A 66 2.81 15.09 12.44
CA ASP A 66 3.37 14.18 13.46
C ASP A 66 4.88 14.35 13.49
N HIS A 67 5.40 14.88 14.59
CA HIS A 67 6.82 15.17 14.78
C HIS A 67 7.55 14.11 15.60
N ARG A 68 6.91 12.97 15.89
CA ARG A 68 7.52 11.89 16.65
C ARG A 68 8.43 11.04 15.77
N VAL A 69 9.63 10.80 16.26
CA VAL A 69 10.52 9.79 15.70
C VAL A 69 9.90 8.41 15.91
N ARG A 70 9.93 7.57 14.90
CA ARG A 70 9.38 6.22 14.95
C ARG A 70 10.49 5.20 14.87
N HIS A 71 10.44 4.23 15.75
CA HIS A 71 11.34 3.09 15.77
C HIS A 71 10.55 1.83 15.48
N TYR A 72 11.03 1.04 14.56
CA TYR A 72 10.46 -0.27 14.24
C TYR A 72 11.59 -1.28 14.14
N GLU A 73 11.37 -2.42 14.81
CA GLU A 73 12.29 -3.57 14.77
C GLU A 73 11.46 -4.85 14.66
N HIS A 74 11.80 -5.69 13.69
CA HIS A 74 11.19 -7.00 13.51
C HIS A 74 12.08 -7.87 12.61
N ASN A 75 12.31 -9.13 13.00
CA ASN A 75 13.11 -10.11 12.24
C ASN A 75 14.48 -9.58 11.82
N GLY A 76 15.19 -8.86 12.72
CA GLY A 76 16.52 -8.32 12.46
C GLY A 76 16.57 -7.16 11.47
N ILE A 77 15.42 -6.59 11.12
CA ILE A 77 15.30 -5.37 10.31
C ILE A 77 15.00 -4.21 11.24
N HIS A 78 15.76 -3.14 11.10
CA HIS A 78 15.61 -1.92 11.86
C HIS A 78 15.18 -0.78 10.93
N VAL A 79 14.18 -0.05 11.34
CA VAL A 79 13.72 1.16 10.65
C VAL A 79 13.54 2.28 11.65
N VAL A 80 14.16 3.42 11.39
CA VAL A 80 13.93 4.66 12.13
C VAL A 80 13.42 5.70 11.15
N ALA A 81 12.21 6.20 11.35
CA ALA A 81 11.63 7.27 10.54
C ALA A 81 11.62 8.57 11.35
N LYS A 82 12.35 9.57 10.87
CA LYS A 82 12.51 10.88 11.50
C LYS A 82 11.73 11.92 10.70
N PRO A 83 10.87 12.72 11.35
CA PRO A 83 10.16 13.80 10.67
C PRO A 83 11.10 14.94 10.27
N GLY A 84 10.74 15.64 9.20
CA GLY A 84 11.27 16.97 8.90
C GLY A 84 10.58 18.06 9.73
N ALA A 85 10.87 19.31 9.41
CA ALA A 85 10.30 20.49 10.08
C ALA A 85 8.75 20.50 10.01
N ASP A 86 8.18 20.04 8.89
CA ASP A 86 6.71 19.99 8.68
C ASP A 86 6.05 18.71 9.19
N GLY A 87 6.81 17.85 9.88
CA GLY A 87 6.36 16.57 10.38
C GLY A 87 6.54 15.42 9.38
N MET A 88 6.11 14.22 9.77
CA MET A 88 6.18 13.03 8.95
C MET A 88 5.30 13.14 7.69
N PRO A 89 5.76 12.64 6.53
CA PRO A 89 4.90 12.47 5.38
C PRO A 89 3.76 11.51 5.72
N THR A 90 2.57 11.84 5.25
CA THR A 90 1.37 11.03 5.49
C THR A 90 1.26 9.92 4.44
N ILE A 91 0.52 8.85 4.76
CA ILE A 91 0.28 7.75 3.84
C ILE A 91 -0.44 8.20 2.54
N TRP A 92 -1.16 9.32 2.56
CA TRP A 92 -1.76 9.89 1.35
C TRP A 92 -0.73 10.53 0.42
N TYR A 93 0.42 10.98 0.93
CA TYR A 93 1.51 11.50 0.09
C TYR A 93 2.24 10.39 -0.64
N LYS A 94 2.14 9.15 -0.15
CA LYS A 94 2.65 7.96 -0.83
C LYS A 94 2.02 7.76 -2.22
N ASP A 95 0.83 8.29 -2.47
CA ASP A 95 0.17 8.26 -3.78
C ASP A 95 1.07 8.83 -4.89
N ILE A 96 1.87 9.87 -4.57
CA ILE A 96 2.85 10.48 -5.49
C ILE A 96 3.94 9.46 -5.87
N LEU A 97 4.43 8.73 -4.88
CA LEU A 97 5.47 7.71 -5.07
C LEU A 97 4.92 6.52 -5.85
N ILE A 98 3.71 6.05 -5.52
CA ILE A 98 3.03 4.97 -6.26
C ILE A 98 2.88 5.34 -7.73
N TYR A 99 2.44 6.57 -8.02
CA TYR A 99 2.33 7.07 -9.40
C TYR A 99 3.69 7.09 -10.11
N ALA A 100 4.72 7.63 -9.47
CA ALA A 100 6.07 7.70 -10.03
C ALA A 100 6.70 6.31 -10.26
N VAL A 101 6.61 5.42 -9.27
CA VAL A 101 7.10 4.04 -9.36
C VAL A 101 6.38 3.27 -10.46
N SER A 102 5.06 3.46 -10.61
CA SER A 102 4.27 2.84 -11.69
C SER A 102 4.77 3.28 -13.07
N GLN A 103 5.06 4.57 -13.27
CA GLN A 103 5.63 5.09 -14.52
C GLN A 103 7.01 4.50 -14.82
N LEU A 104 7.88 4.40 -13.82
CA LEU A 104 9.20 3.80 -13.97
C LEU A 104 9.12 2.33 -14.37
N VAL A 105 8.27 1.57 -13.68
CA VAL A 105 8.08 0.14 -13.98
C VAL A 105 7.52 -0.07 -15.37
N GLU A 106 6.59 0.78 -15.81
CA GLU A 106 6.05 0.70 -17.17
C GLU A 106 7.10 1.04 -18.22
N ALA A 107 7.92 2.07 -17.98
CA ALA A 107 9.04 2.38 -18.85
C ALA A 107 10.04 1.21 -18.96
N LEU A 108 10.35 0.55 -17.83
CA LEU A 108 11.19 -0.66 -17.81
C LEU A 108 10.56 -1.82 -18.57
N ASN A 109 9.23 -2.02 -18.47
CA ASN A 109 8.51 -3.06 -19.21
C ASN A 109 8.59 -2.86 -20.73
N GLN A 110 8.60 -1.60 -21.15
CA GLN A 110 8.71 -1.20 -22.56
C GLN A 110 10.17 -1.08 -23.04
N GLY A 111 11.16 -1.44 -22.21
CA GLY A 111 12.58 -1.34 -22.56
C GLY A 111 13.08 0.11 -22.72
N ARG A 112 12.34 1.09 -22.21
CA ARG A 112 12.75 2.50 -22.25
C ARG A 112 13.78 2.80 -21.16
N PRO A 113 14.73 3.71 -21.41
CA PRO A 113 15.68 4.15 -20.40
C PRO A 113 14.92 4.85 -19.25
N VAL A 114 15.36 4.61 -18.04
CA VAL A 114 14.80 5.21 -16.83
C VAL A 114 15.83 6.01 -16.05
N SER A 115 15.39 6.99 -15.31
CA SER A 115 16.21 7.87 -14.46
C SER A 115 15.57 8.00 -13.08
N ARG A 116 16.38 8.28 -12.07
CA ARG A 116 15.90 8.67 -10.74
C ARG A 116 15.06 9.95 -10.78
N THR A 117 15.37 10.85 -11.72
CA THR A 117 14.62 12.09 -11.91
C THR A 117 13.48 11.87 -12.90
N ILE A 118 12.28 12.10 -12.44
CA ILE A 118 11.03 11.88 -13.18
C ILE A 118 10.34 13.22 -13.33
N ARG A 119 9.82 13.47 -14.52
CA ARG A 119 8.97 14.63 -14.81
C ARG A 119 7.51 14.18 -14.92
N LEU A 120 6.66 14.74 -14.06
CA LEU A 120 5.26 14.44 -13.94
C LEU A 120 4.41 15.64 -14.36
N LYS A 121 3.31 15.43 -15.05
CA LYS A 121 2.27 16.45 -15.18
C LYS A 121 1.44 16.47 -13.91
N ALA A 122 1.36 17.63 -13.25
CA ALA A 122 0.64 17.77 -11.98
C ALA A 122 -0.84 17.39 -12.10
N TYR A 123 -1.49 17.76 -13.18
CA TYR A 123 -2.89 17.43 -13.46
C TYR A 123 -3.11 15.91 -13.57
N ASP A 124 -2.26 15.21 -14.34
CA ASP A 124 -2.37 13.76 -14.54
C ASP A 124 -2.18 13.00 -13.22
N LEU A 125 -1.22 13.46 -12.40
CA LEU A 125 -0.99 12.92 -11.05
C LEU A 125 -2.24 13.07 -10.18
N LEU A 126 -2.85 14.26 -10.14
CA LEU A 126 -4.04 14.51 -9.32
C LEU A 126 -5.22 13.63 -9.74
N ILE A 127 -5.48 13.52 -11.04
CA ILE A 127 -6.56 12.69 -11.58
C ILE A 127 -6.29 11.21 -11.29
N SER A 128 -5.08 10.73 -11.58
CA SER A 128 -4.72 9.31 -11.42
C SER A 128 -4.78 8.84 -9.97
N THR A 129 -4.55 9.76 -9.02
CA THR A 129 -4.62 9.48 -7.58
C THR A 129 -5.96 9.87 -6.93
N ASN A 130 -7.01 10.08 -7.74
CA ASN A 130 -8.36 10.42 -7.29
C ASN A 130 -8.43 11.70 -6.44
N ARG A 131 -7.58 12.69 -6.72
CA ARG A 131 -7.53 13.98 -6.02
C ARG A 131 -8.36 15.03 -6.76
N GLY A 132 -8.77 16.08 -6.05
CA GLY A 132 -9.34 17.26 -6.69
C GLY A 132 -8.29 17.99 -7.53
N THR A 133 -8.74 18.79 -8.51
CA THR A 133 -7.88 19.54 -9.43
C THR A 133 -7.97 21.07 -9.25
N GLY A 134 -8.59 21.54 -8.17
CA GLY A 134 -8.62 22.97 -7.82
C GLY A 134 -7.33 23.45 -7.18
N GLY A 135 -7.13 24.76 -7.06
CA GLY A 135 -5.90 25.39 -6.55
C GLY A 135 -5.37 24.77 -5.26
N ARG A 136 -6.26 24.54 -4.28
CA ARG A 136 -5.88 23.88 -3.02
C ARG A 136 -5.22 22.50 -3.20
N ALA A 137 -5.54 21.77 -4.27
CA ALA A 137 -4.92 20.47 -4.51
C ALA A 137 -3.44 20.62 -4.90
N TYR A 138 -3.11 21.67 -5.62
CA TYR A 138 -1.74 22.00 -5.99
C TYR A 138 -0.93 22.49 -4.78
N ASP A 139 -1.53 23.27 -3.88
CA ASP A 139 -0.89 23.67 -2.61
C ASP A 139 -0.57 22.44 -1.74
N LEU A 140 -1.50 21.47 -1.69
CA LEU A 140 -1.30 20.21 -0.97
C LEU A 140 -0.22 19.34 -1.62
N LEU A 141 -0.02 19.42 -2.95
CA LEU A 141 1.11 18.76 -3.61
C LEU A 141 2.44 19.36 -3.19
N ALA A 142 2.56 20.68 -3.20
CA ALA A 142 3.78 21.38 -2.75
C ALA A 142 4.14 20.97 -1.30
N ALA A 143 3.16 21.05 -0.39
CA ALA A 143 3.34 20.62 1.00
C ALA A 143 3.70 19.12 1.13
N ALA A 144 3.24 18.27 0.22
CA ALA A 144 3.59 16.85 0.21
C ALA A 144 5.07 16.66 -0.16
N PHE A 145 5.57 17.38 -1.16
CA PHE A 145 6.98 17.32 -1.56
C PHE A 145 7.91 17.79 -0.46
N GLU A 146 7.55 18.85 0.26
CA GLU A 146 8.35 19.34 1.40
C GLU A 146 8.50 18.25 2.48
N ARG A 147 7.41 17.57 2.84
CA ARG A 147 7.47 16.51 3.85
C ARG A 147 8.18 15.25 3.36
N LEU A 148 8.00 14.87 2.08
CA LEU A 148 8.72 13.74 1.47
C LEU A 148 10.22 13.98 1.42
N LYS A 149 10.63 15.23 1.13
CA LYS A 149 12.02 15.67 1.14
C LYS A 149 12.58 15.83 2.55
N GLY A 150 11.77 16.34 3.49
CA GLY A 150 12.23 16.66 4.84
C GLY A 150 12.39 15.43 5.75
N ALA A 151 11.65 14.34 5.52
CA ALA A 151 11.74 13.15 6.34
C ALA A 151 12.99 12.31 6.02
N VAL A 152 13.58 11.74 7.06
CA VAL A 152 14.74 10.84 6.93
C VAL A 152 14.33 9.44 7.38
N ILE A 153 14.55 8.45 6.53
CA ILE A 153 14.42 7.02 6.84
C ILE A 153 15.81 6.45 7.05
N GLN A 154 16.03 5.80 8.18
CA GLN A 154 17.25 5.02 8.44
C GLN A 154 16.86 3.55 8.49
N THR A 155 17.53 2.71 7.73
CA THR A 155 17.23 1.28 7.68
C THR A 155 18.42 0.45 7.26
N ASP A 156 18.34 -0.85 7.51
CA ASP A 156 19.26 -1.89 7.03
C ASP A 156 18.56 -2.88 6.06
N ILE A 157 17.42 -2.47 5.50
CA ILE A 157 16.69 -3.27 4.52
C ILE A 157 17.54 -3.46 3.25
N ARG A 158 17.56 -4.71 2.74
CA ARG A 158 18.24 -5.03 1.50
C ARG A 158 17.39 -4.59 0.31
N THR A 159 18.00 -3.85 -0.64
CA THR A 159 17.38 -3.51 -1.93
C THR A 159 18.27 -3.94 -3.07
N ASN A 160 17.70 -4.52 -4.14
CA ASN A 160 18.41 -4.98 -5.33
C ASN A 160 19.67 -5.83 -4.99
N GLY A 161 19.56 -6.70 -3.98
CA GLY A 161 20.65 -7.59 -3.54
C GLY A 161 21.67 -6.99 -2.58
N PHE A 162 21.68 -5.67 -2.35
CA PHE A 162 22.62 -5.01 -1.44
C PHE A 162 21.99 -4.74 -0.07
N ARG A 163 22.68 -5.09 1.00
CA ARG A 163 22.35 -4.71 2.37
C ARG A 163 23.31 -3.63 2.85
N GLN A 164 22.77 -2.46 3.10
CA GLN A 164 23.53 -1.33 3.65
C GLN A 164 22.73 -0.74 4.81
N ARG A 165 23.42 -0.31 5.85
CA ARG A 165 22.81 0.53 6.87
C ARG A 165 22.93 1.97 6.39
N GLU A 166 21.84 2.54 5.98
CA GLU A 166 21.83 3.88 5.39
C GLU A 166 20.70 4.75 5.94
N GLY A 167 20.87 6.05 5.76
CA GLY A 167 19.85 7.06 6.01
C GLY A 167 19.62 7.86 4.74
N PHE A 168 18.37 7.95 4.30
CA PHE A 168 18.00 8.66 3.08
C PHE A 168 16.71 9.46 3.27
N ASN A 169 16.51 10.48 2.47
CA ASN A 169 15.22 11.14 2.30
C ASN A 169 14.37 10.30 1.33
N ILE A 170 13.04 10.36 1.43
CA ILE A 170 12.17 9.60 0.53
C ILE A 170 12.33 10.08 -0.91
N ILE A 171 12.49 11.41 -1.10
CA ILE A 171 12.90 12.04 -2.36
C ILE A 171 14.10 12.94 -2.08
N ASP A 172 15.04 13.02 -3.04
CA ASP A 172 16.25 13.81 -2.89
C ASP A 172 16.06 15.25 -3.34
N HIS A 173 15.26 15.46 -4.39
CA HIS A 173 15.00 16.77 -4.96
C HIS A 173 13.60 16.85 -5.53
N TRP A 174 13.03 18.05 -5.55
CA TRP A 174 11.81 18.35 -6.27
C TRP A 174 11.83 19.78 -6.81
N LYS A 175 11.09 20.01 -7.90
CA LYS A 175 10.93 21.30 -8.55
C LYS A 175 9.55 21.38 -9.15
N ILE A 176 8.87 22.49 -8.90
CA ILE A 176 7.60 22.84 -9.53
C ILE A 176 7.90 23.75 -10.71
N ILE A 177 7.34 23.42 -11.87
CA ILE A 177 7.45 24.19 -13.09
C ILE A 177 6.08 24.83 -13.35
N GLU A 178 6.00 26.14 -13.28
CA GLU A 178 4.78 26.89 -13.55
C GLU A 178 4.66 27.24 -15.03
N ARG A 179 3.43 27.27 -15.55
CA ARG A 179 3.18 27.69 -16.95
C ARG A 179 3.38 29.18 -17.17
N SER A 180 3.01 29.96 -16.14
CA SER A 180 3.11 31.42 -16.18
C SER A 180 3.21 31.95 -14.76
N PRO A 181 4.15 32.86 -14.48
CA PRO A 181 4.22 33.51 -13.18
C PRO A 181 2.95 34.29 -12.81
N ALA A 182 2.20 34.77 -13.82
CA ALA A 182 0.96 35.52 -13.59
C ALA A 182 -0.23 34.65 -13.15
N THR A 183 -0.26 33.35 -13.51
CA THR A 183 -1.36 32.45 -13.19
C THR A 183 -1.04 31.49 -12.06
N GLY A 184 0.25 31.32 -11.70
CA GLY A 184 0.70 30.35 -10.69
C GLY A 184 0.30 28.90 -10.98
N LEU A 185 -0.16 28.59 -12.20
CA LEU A 185 -0.62 27.27 -12.57
C LEU A 185 0.56 26.30 -12.71
N MET A 186 0.64 25.35 -11.82
CA MET A 186 1.62 24.24 -11.86
C MET A 186 1.43 23.43 -13.14
N ALA A 187 2.41 23.45 -14.03
CA ALA A 187 2.37 22.70 -15.29
C ALA A 187 3.00 21.33 -15.15
N ALA A 188 4.14 21.25 -14.47
CA ALA A 188 4.88 20.01 -14.29
C ALA A 188 5.60 20.01 -12.94
N ILE A 189 5.93 18.82 -12.51
CA ILE A 189 6.75 18.55 -11.33
C ILE A 189 7.93 17.72 -11.80
N GLU A 190 9.12 18.11 -11.41
CA GLU A 190 10.32 17.31 -11.54
C GLU A 190 10.69 16.80 -10.15
N MET A 191 10.86 15.49 -10.00
CA MET A 191 11.14 14.84 -8.73
C MET A 191 12.25 13.83 -8.90
N THR A 192 13.24 13.85 -8.01
CA THR A 192 14.32 12.87 -7.94
C THR A 192 14.06 11.94 -6.76
N LEU A 193 13.82 10.65 -7.04
CA LEU A 193 13.67 9.63 -6.03
C LEU A 193 15.00 9.42 -5.28
N SER A 194 14.93 9.00 -4.01
CA SER A 194 16.12 8.49 -3.34
C SER A 194 16.72 7.32 -4.11
N GLU A 195 18.00 7.12 -3.95
CA GLU A 195 18.70 5.99 -4.56
C GLU A 195 18.10 4.66 -4.08
N TRP A 196 17.77 4.60 -2.80
CA TRP A 196 17.13 3.43 -2.19
C TRP A 196 15.81 3.05 -2.89
N LEU A 197 14.89 4.00 -3.06
CA LEU A 197 13.59 3.76 -3.71
C LEU A 197 13.75 3.43 -5.20
N TYR A 198 14.68 4.11 -5.88
CA TYR A 198 15.00 3.83 -7.27
C TYR A 198 15.55 2.41 -7.42
N ASN A 199 16.51 1.99 -6.59
CA ASN A 199 17.10 0.65 -6.60
C ASN A 199 16.05 -0.43 -6.34
N ALA A 200 15.14 -0.24 -5.39
CA ALA A 200 14.02 -1.15 -5.16
C ALA A 200 13.12 -1.25 -6.41
N THR A 201 12.90 -0.13 -7.11
CA THR A 201 12.05 -0.09 -8.31
C THR A 201 12.69 -0.81 -9.50
N ILE A 202 13.96 -0.54 -9.82
CA ILE A 202 14.68 -1.21 -10.92
C ILE A 202 14.94 -2.69 -10.61
N GLY A 203 15.12 -3.04 -9.34
CA GLY A 203 15.21 -4.42 -8.84
C GLY A 203 13.87 -5.17 -8.87
N ARG A 204 12.80 -4.56 -9.39
CA ARG A 204 11.45 -5.16 -9.43
C ARG A 204 10.89 -5.54 -8.05
N GLU A 205 11.36 -4.90 -6.99
CA GLU A 205 10.89 -5.12 -5.62
C GLU A 205 9.59 -4.33 -5.35
N VAL A 206 8.62 -4.51 -6.25
CA VAL A 206 7.33 -3.81 -6.25
C VAL A 206 6.17 -4.78 -6.29
N LEU A 207 5.01 -4.36 -5.79
CA LEU A 207 3.75 -5.11 -5.84
C LEU A 207 2.66 -4.31 -6.55
N THR A 208 1.82 -5.02 -7.28
CA THR A 208 0.65 -4.41 -7.94
C THR A 208 -0.42 -4.09 -6.90
N LEU A 209 -0.98 -2.90 -6.96
CA LEU A 209 -2.11 -2.45 -6.15
C LEU A 209 -3.40 -2.43 -6.97
N ASN A 210 -4.53 -2.58 -6.29
CA ASN A 210 -5.84 -2.28 -6.85
C ASN A 210 -6.00 -0.76 -7.03
N ARG A 211 -6.65 -0.33 -8.11
CA ARG A 211 -6.89 1.10 -8.39
C ARG A 211 -7.73 1.79 -7.33
N ASP A 212 -8.64 1.05 -6.70
CA ASP A 212 -9.48 1.55 -5.63
C ASP A 212 -8.70 1.87 -4.34
N TYR A 213 -7.40 1.53 -4.27
CA TYR A 213 -6.52 1.97 -3.19
C TYR A 213 -6.56 3.49 -2.98
N PHE A 214 -6.55 4.28 -4.04
CA PHE A 214 -6.63 5.73 -3.96
C PHE A 214 -7.97 6.27 -3.44
N ARG A 215 -9.00 5.44 -3.45
CA ARG A 215 -10.33 5.75 -2.91
C ARG A 215 -10.48 5.40 -1.43
N LEU A 216 -9.50 4.73 -0.83
CA LEU A 216 -9.44 4.50 0.61
C LEU A 216 -9.19 5.84 1.34
N ASP A 217 -10.16 6.33 2.10
CA ASP A 217 -10.05 7.62 2.80
C ASP A 217 -9.33 7.50 4.15
N GLY A 218 -9.40 6.36 4.83
CA GLY A 218 -8.78 6.11 6.11
C GLY A 218 -7.30 5.74 6.00
N GLY A 219 -6.44 6.39 6.80
CA GLY A 219 -5.01 6.08 6.82
C GLY A 219 -4.70 4.67 7.34
N LEU A 220 -5.49 4.18 8.30
CA LEU A 220 -5.34 2.81 8.79
C LEU A 220 -5.77 1.80 7.74
N GLU A 221 -6.88 2.03 7.04
CA GLU A 221 -7.38 1.16 5.97
C GLU A 221 -6.36 1.05 4.82
N ARG A 222 -5.77 2.16 4.39
CA ARG A 222 -4.67 2.16 3.41
C ARG A 222 -3.52 1.29 3.89
N ARG A 223 -3.10 1.46 5.14
CA ARG A 223 -2.00 0.71 5.72
C ARG A 223 -2.31 -0.78 5.86
N LEU A 224 -3.50 -1.13 6.29
CA LEU A 224 -3.95 -2.53 6.39
C LEU A 224 -3.98 -3.19 5.01
N TYR A 225 -4.41 -2.47 3.98
CA TYR A 225 -4.36 -2.95 2.60
C TYR A 225 -2.93 -3.25 2.14
N GLU A 226 -1.98 -2.32 2.36
CA GLU A 226 -0.58 -2.50 2.00
C GLU A 226 0.03 -3.74 2.68
N ILE A 227 -0.15 -3.85 4.01
CA ILE A 227 0.36 -4.99 4.78
C ILE A 227 -0.27 -6.30 4.31
N ALA A 228 -1.58 -6.33 4.09
CA ALA A 228 -2.28 -7.49 3.56
C ALA A 228 -1.72 -7.88 2.19
N ARG A 229 -1.57 -6.93 1.27
CA ARG A 229 -1.02 -7.15 -0.07
C ARG A 229 0.39 -7.72 -0.04
N LYS A 230 1.22 -7.24 0.89
CA LYS A 230 2.60 -7.70 1.06
C LYS A 230 2.68 -9.13 1.59
N HIS A 231 1.82 -9.49 2.55
CA HIS A 231 1.94 -10.75 3.29
C HIS A 231 1.03 -11.87 2.78
N TRP A 232 -0.05 -11.53 2.06
CA TRP A 232 -0.99 -12.52 1.57
C TRP A 232 -0.36 -13.52 0.58
N GLY A 233 0.47 -13.05 -0.36
CA GLY A 233 1.18 -13.91 -1.33
C GLY A 233 0.24 -14.85 -2.08
N ARG A 234 0.54 -16.17 -2.02
CA ARG A 234 -0.27 -17.25 -2.61
C ARG A 234 -1.10 -18.04 -1.57
N GLN A 235 -1.14 -17.57 -0.32
CA GLN A 235 -1.86 -18.26 0.74
C GLN A 235 -3.36 -17.92 0.71
N PRO A 236 -4.28 -18.85 1.07
CA PRO A 236 -5.73 -18.57 1.11
C PRO A 236 -6.09 -17.55 2.18
N LYS A 237 -5.31 -17.49 3.24
CA LYS A 237 -5.44 -16.54 4.35
C LYS A 237 -4.09 -16.16 4.91
N TRP A 238 -4.00 -14.97 5.47
CA TRP A 238 -2.88 -14.54 6.28
C TRP A 238 -3.38 -14.14 7.66
N THR A 239 -2.78 -14.72 8.69
CA THR A 239 -3.13 -14.47 10.09
C THR A 239 -1.97 -13.83 10.82
N VAL A 240 -2.27 -12.82 11.64
CA VAL A 240 -1.27 -12.04 12.37
C VAL A 240 -1.80 -11.63 13.74
N SER A 241 -0.95 -11.67 14.77
CA SER A 241 -1.33 -11.15 16.09
C SER A 241 -1.58 -9.64 16.04
N ILE A 242 -2.48 -9.13 16.87
CA ILE A 242 -2.80 -7.71 16.89
C ILE A 242 -1.60 -6.87 17.33
N ASP A 243 -0.78 -7.36 18.24
CA ASP A 243 0.45 -6.67 18.65
C ASP A 243 1.40 -6.46 17.46
N LEU A 244 1.67 -7.52 16.68
CA LEU A 244 2.53 -7.41 15.51
C LEU A 244 1.91 -6.53 14.41
N LEU A 245 0.60 -6.65 14.18
CA LEU A 245 -0.11 -5.80 13.21
C LEU A 245 -0.07 -4.33 13.61
N HIS A 246 -0.22 -4.04 14.92
CA HIS A 246 -0.09 -2.70 15.47
C HIS A 246 1.31 -2.13 15.20
N LYS A 247 2.37 -2.90 15.51
CA LYS A 247 3.76 -2.53 15.20
C LYS A 247 3.97 -2.28 13.71
N LYS A 248 3.59 -3.22 12.85
CA LYS A 248 3.72 -3.11 11.38
C LYS A 248 2.92 -1.94 10.82
N SER A 249 1.79 -1.61 11.41
CA SER A 249 0.98 -0.46 10.95
C SER A 249 1.63 0.89 11.22
N GLY A 250 2.49 0.99 12.23
CA GLY A 250 3.04 2.26 12.71
C GLY A 250 2.00 3.15 13.37
N SER A 251 0.86 2.60 13.77
CA SER A 251 -0.19 3.31 14.48
C SER A 251 0.33 3.84 15.82
N GLN A 252 0.06 5.10 16.10
CA GLN A 252 0.41 5.74 17.37
C GLN A 252 -0.70 5.67 18.41
N ALA A 253 -1.79 4.97 18.10
CA ALA A 253 -2.85 4.69 19.05
C ALA A 253 -2.38 3.67 20.11
N THR A 254 -2.96 3.69 21.30
CA THR A 254 -2.76 2.58 22.24
C THR A 254 -3.27 1.28 21.66
N LEU A 255 -2.72 0.14 22.09
CA LEU A 255 -3.15 -1.17 21.58
C LEU A 255 -4.66 -1.41 21.78
N LYS A 256 -5.24 -0.93 22.90
CA LYS A 256 -6.69 -0.95 23.13
C LYS A 256 -7.42 -0.19 22.03
N LYS A 257 -7.00 1.05 21.75
CA LYS A 257 -7.63 1.87 20.70
C LYS A 257 -7.42 1.31 19.31
N PHE A 258 -6.27 0.70 19.05
CA PHE A 258 -5.99 0.02 17.78
C PHE A 258 -6.94 -1.14 17.53
N ARG A 259 -7.26 -1.97 18.55
CA ARG A 259 -8.27 -3.03 18.44
C ARG A 259 -9.65 -2.48 18.05
N GLU A 260 -10.07 -1.36 18.64
CA GLU A 260 -11.33 -0.71 18.27
C GLU A 260 -11.32 -0.21 16.81
N LEU A 261 -10.22 0.41 16.39
CA LEU A 261 -10.04 0.90 15.01
C LEU A 261 -10.05 -0.26 14.02
N LEU A 262 -9.38 -1.36 14.34
CA LEU A 262 -9.35 -2.57 13.51
C LEU A 262 -10.73 -3.21 13.39
N LYS A 263 -11.47 -3.34 14.50
CA LYS A 263 -12.86 -3.85 14.48
C LYS A 263 -13.74 -3.00 13.57
N ARG A 264 -13.60 -1.68 13.63
CA ARG A 264 -14.32 -0.77 12.74
C ARG A 264 -13.89 -0.94 11.28
N ALA A 265 -12.61 -1.06 10.99
CA ALA A 265 -12.11 -1.32 9.64
C ALA A 265 -12.62 -2.66 9.08
N ALA A 266 -12.65 -3.71 9.91
CA ALA A 266 -13.21 -5.01 9.57
C ALA A 266 -14.72 -4.93 9.28
N GLY A 267 -15.50 -4.27 10.15
CA GLY A 267 -16.95 -4.08 9.95
C GLY A 267 -17.28 -3.18 8.76
N ASN A 268 -16.36 -2.29 8.40
CA ASN A 268 -16.48 -1.44 7.23
C ASN A 268 -16.29 -2.21 5.92
N ASP A 269 -15.52 -3.27 5.89
CA ASP A 269 -15.16 -4.06 4.69
C ASP A 269 -14.67 -3.21 3.50
N ALA A 270 -13.93 -2.13 3.78
CA ALA A 270 -13.55 -1.13 2.79
C ALA A 270 -12.36 -1.53 1.90
N LEU A 271 -11.56 -2.52 2.29
CA LEU A 271 -10.37 -2.90 1.53
C LEU A 271 -10.77 -3.49 0.16
N PRO A 272 -10.19 -3.03 -0.96
CA PRO A 272 -10.63 -3.47 -2.29
C PRO A 272 -10.53 -4.99 -2.52
N ASP A 273 -9.39 -5.60 -2.17
CA ASP A 273 -9.08 -6.99 -2.51
C ASP A 273 -9.24 -7.94 -1.31
N TYR A 274 -9.38 -7.41 -0.10
CA TYR A 274 -9.27 -8.20 1.12
C TYR A 274 -10.41 -7.91 2.08
N ARG A 275 -10.77 -8.95 2.83
CA ARG A 275 -11.60 -8.85 4.04
C ARG A 275 -10.75 -9.07 5.27
N ILE A 276 -11.14 -8.41 6.36
CA ILE A 276 -10.50 -8.57 7.66
C ILE A 276 -11.49 -9.26 8.58
N ARG A 277 -11.03 -10.29 9.27
CA ARG A 277 -11.73 -10.90 10.39
C ARG A 277 -10.90 -10.76 11.65
N TYR A 278 -11.47 -10.26 12.70
CA TYR A 278 -10.83 -10.18 14.01
C TYR A 278 -11.32 -11.29 14.90
N ASN A 279 -10.41 -12.14 15.38
CA ASN A 279 -10.69 -13.15 16.39
C ASN A 279 -10.33 -12.55 17.76
N HIS A 280 -11.37 -12.40 18.59
CA HIS A 280 -11.23 -11.80 19.92
C HIS A 280 -10.54 -12.72 20.92
N GLU A 281 -10.76 -14.03 20.82
CA GLU A 281 -10.24 -15.02 21.76
C GLU A 281 -8.72 -15.18 21.62
N SER A 282 -8.24 -15.29 20.37
CA SER A 282 -6.82 -15.45 20.07
C SER A 282 -6.08 -14.12 19.90
N ASP A 283 -6.77 -12.98 19.91
CA ASP A 283 -6.24 -11.63 19.62
C ASP A 283 -5.48 -11.56 18.28
N HIS A 284 -6.08 -12.16 17.23
CA HIS A 284 -5.50 -12.18 15.88
C HIS A 284 -6.41 -11.53 14.85
N ALA A 285 -5.80 -10.91 13.85
CA ALA A 285 -6.45 -10.50 12.61
C ALA A 285 -6.17 -11.52 11.53
N MET A 286 -7.19 -11.84 10.75
CA MET A 286 -7.12 -12.71 9.59
C MET A 286 -7.53 -11.93 8.36
N PHE A 287 -6.69 -11.97 7.34
CA PHE A 287 -6.95 -11.38 6.04
C PHE A 287 -7.19 -12.49 5.02
N TYR A 288 -8.20 -12.34 4.18
CA TYR A 288 -8.52 -13.26 3.10
C TYR A 288 -9.04 -12.51 1.87
N THR A 289 -8.86 -13.11 0.69
CA THR A 289 -9.22 -12.46 -0.58
C THR A 289 -10.72 -12.32 -0.76
N LYS A 290 -11.14 -11.26 -1.43
CA LYS A 290 -12.51 -11.09 -1.95
C LYS A 290 -12.74 -11.82 -3.28
N ASP A 291 -11.67 -12.23 -3.97
CA ASP A 291 -11.76 -13.03 -5.19
C ASP A 291 -12.16 -14.47 -4.85
N SER A 292 -13.43 -14.79 -5.05
CA SER A 292 -14.00 -16.11 -4.79
C SER A 292 -13.39 -17.20 -5.68
N ALA A 293 -13.01 -16.89 -6.91
CA ALA A 293 -12.37 -17.84 -7.81
C ALA A 293 -10.93 -18.14 -7.38
N ALA A 294 -10.18 -17.14 -6.94
CA ALA A 294 -8.85 -17.35 -6.36
C ALA A 294 -8.94 -18.17 -5.06
N LEU A 295 -9.91 -17.89 -4.20
CA LEU A 295 -10.14 -18.62 -2.96
C LEU A 295 -10.50 -20.08 -3.24
N ALA A 296 -11.40 -20.35 -4.18
CA ALA A 296 -11.80 -21.69 -4.59
C ALA A 296 -10.62 -22.50 -5.14
N ARG A 297 -9.80 -21.91 -6.02
CA ARG A 297 -8.59 -22.57 -6.56
C ARG A 297 -7.60 -22.94 -5.47
N GLN A 298 -7.40 -22.08 -4.48
CA GLN A 298 -6.51 -22.32 -3.36
C GLN A 298 -7.02 -23.44 -2.43
N ILE A 299 -8.33 -23.49 -2.18
CA ILE A 299 -8.95 -24.56 -1.40
C ILE A 299 -8.80 -25.92 -2.14
N ALA A 300 -9.05 -25.94 -3.46
CA ALA A 300 -8.88 -27.15 -4.27
C ALA A 300 -7.42 -27.66 -4.25
N SER A 301 -6.42 -26.77 -4.34
CA SER A 301 -5.00 -27.15 -4.27
C SER A 301 -4.57 -27.72 -2.92
N LEU A 302 -5.21 -27.31 -1.82
CA LEU A 302 -4.97 -27.88 -0.49
C LEU A 302 -5.63 -29.26 -0.31
N GLY A 303 -6.77 -29.50 -0.97
CA GLY A 303 -7.45 -30.79 -0.96
C GLY A 303 -6.70 -31.87 -1.72
N THR A 304 -5.99 -31.52 -2.78
CA THR A 304 -5.17 -32.46 -3.58
C THR A 304 -3.86 -32.88 -2.89
N LEU A 305 -3.31 -32.09 -1.98
CA LEU A 305 -2.13 -32.42 -1.19
C LEU A 305 -2.42 -33.42 -0.05
N GLY A 306 -3.69 -33.66 0.25
CA GLY A 306 -4.13 -34.61 1.30
C GLY A 306 -4.42 -36.04 0.82
N THR A 307 -4.38 -36.31 -0.49
CA THR A 307 -4.75 -37.60 -1.07
C THR A 307 -3.57 -38.50 -1.49
N ASP A 308 -2.33 -37.97 -1.47
CA ASP A 308 -1.14 -38.71 -1.93
C ASP A 308 -0.29 -39.35 -0.84
N SER A 309 -0.81 -39.48 0.40
CA SER A 309 -0.12 -40.20 1.48
C SER A 309 -0.73 -41.57 1.82
N GLY A 310 -1.24 -42.30 0.82
CA GLY A 310 -1.83 -43.61 0.93
C GLY A 310 -1.25 -44.63 -0.07
N GLY A 311 0.07 -44.67 -0.21
CA GLY A 311 0.77 -45.70 -0.97
C GLY A 311 1.45 -46.66 0.00
N THR A 312 0.74 -47.70 0.41
CA THR A 312 1.27 -48.94 0.98
C THR A 312 2.36 -49.51 0.10
N SER A 313 3.59 -49.63 0.60
CA SER A 313 4.55 -50.59 0.09
C SER A 313 4.51 -51.84 1.01
N GLU A 314 3.76 -52.87 0.64
CA GLU A 314 4.10 -54.24 0.91
C GLU A 314 4.98 -54.76 -0.23
N LEU A 315 6.15 -55.17 0.09
CA LEU A 315 6.95 -56.35 -0.23
C LEU A 315 8.43 -56.04 -0.12
#